data_21195649d634d1da974dc32decfe8c11
#
_entry.id   21195649d634d1da974dc32decfe8c11
#
_cell.length_a   1.000
_cell.length_b   1.000
_cell.length_c   1.000
_cell.angle_alpha   90.00
_cell.angle_beta   90.00
_cell.angle_gamma   90.00
#
_symmetry.space_group_name_H-M   'P 1'
#
loop_
_entity.id
_entity.type
_entity.pdbx_description
1 polymer ?
#
loop_
_entity_poly.entity_id
_entity_poly.type
_entity_poly.pdbx_seq_one_letter_code
_entity_poly.pdbx_strand_id
1 'polypeptide(L)'
;MSVESSLRAVTTYRLTEMKQRGEKIAMLTSYDYSMARIVDAAGVDVILVGDSAANVMAGYETTLPITLDMMIYHARSVVRAVSRALVVVDLPFGAYQGNSKVALDSAVRIMKETEADAVKLEGGEEILESVERILTAGIPIMGHLGLTPQSIHKFGTYTVRAREEAEAEKLVRDARLLEEAGCFAVVLEKIPAVLAERVSKELSIPTIGIGAGGGTDGQVLVIHDMLGINKGFSPRFLRRYADLHTVMTDAVGRYVADVKSQDFPNEQEQY
;
A
#
# COMPACT_ATOMS: atom_id res chain seq x y z
N MET A 1 38.22 10.18 3.60
CA MET A 1 37.33 9.23 2.91
C MET A 1 35.92 9.54 3.38
N SER A 2 35.14 10.24 2.56
CA SER A 2 33.76 10.58 2.83
C SER A 2 32.94 9.29 2.79
N VAL A 3 32.29 8.97 3.90
CA VAL A 3 31.28 7.91 3.97
C VAL A 3 30.01 8.47 3.29
N GLU A 4 30.02 8.56 1.99
CA GLU A 4 28.77 8.49 1.23
C GLU A 4 28.28 7.04 1.28
N SER A 5 27.55 6.70 2.35
CA SER A 5 26.61 5.61 2.26
C SER A 5 25.55 6.07 1.24
N SER A 6 25.78 5.84 -0.04
CA SER A 6 24.72 5.89 -1.02
C SER A 6 23.62 4.99 -0.49
N LEU A 7 22.52 5.57 -0.05
CA LEU A 7 21.30 4.86 0.30
C LEU A 7 20.88 4.12 -0.97
N ARG A 8 21.25 2.83 -1.07
CA ARG A 8 20.90 2.01 -2.23
C ARG A 8 19.38 1.92 -2.29
N ALA A 9 18.81 2.14 -3.47
CA ALA A 9 17.40 1.94 -3.72
C ALA A 9 16.96 0.54 -3.23
N VAL A 10 15.81 0.47 -2.59
CA VAL A 10 15.21 -0.80 -2.16
C VAL A 10 14.66 -1.51 -3.40
N THR A 11 15.02 -2.78 -3.57
CA THR A 11 14.56 -3.63 -4.66
C THR A 11 13.74 -4.80 -4.11
N THR A 12 13.01 -5.49 -4.98
CA THR A 12 12.30 -6.73 -4.60
C THR A 12 13.24 -7.76 -3.99
N TYR A 13 14.45 -7.88 -4.54
CA TYR A 13 15.50 -8.77 -4.00
C TYR A 13 15.93 -8.35 -2.57
N ARG A 14 16.07 -7.04 -2.32
CA ARG A 14 16.42 -6.53 -0.98
C ARG A 14 15.38 -6.89 0.07
N LEU A 15 14.10 -6.90 -0.29
CA LEU A 15 13.04 -7.32 0.64
C LEU A 15 13.16 -8.80 1.02
N THR A 16 13.52 -9.66 0.07
CA THR A 16 13.81 -11.08 0.35
C THR A 16 15.02 -11.23 1.28
N GLU A 17 16.10 -10.47 1.07
CA GLU A 17 17.25 -10.46 1.98
C GLU A 17 16.87 -9.99 3.39
N MET A 18 16.00 -8.97 3.52
CA MET A 18 15.51 -8.49 4.83
C MET A 18 14.79 -9.61 5.57
N LYS A 19 13.87 -10.34 4.91
CA LYS A 19 13.23 -11.52 5.50
C LYS A 19 14.25 -12.55 5.97
N GLN A 20 15.22 -12.91 5.15
CA GLN A 20 16.25 -13.91 5.49
C GLN A 20 17.08 -13.52 6.71
N ARG A 21 17.26 -12.21 6.94
CA ARG A 21 18.00 -11.65 8.10
C ARG A 21 17.10 -11.39 9.30
N GLY A 22 15.78 -11.60 9.19
CA GLY A 22 14.82 -11.24 10.23
C GLY A 22 14.64 -9.73 10.41
N GLU A 23 15.06 -8.92 9.42
CA GLU A 23 14.84 -7.47 9.38
C GLU A 23 13.39 -7.20 9.01
N LYS A 24 12.69 -6.34 9.77
CA LYS A 24 11.30 -6.00 9.48
C LYS A 24 11.19 -4.95 8.39
N ILE A 25 10.21 -5.14 7.50
CA ILE A 25 9.92 -4.27 6.37
C ILE A 25 8.87 -3.25 6.79
N ALA A 26 9.21 -1.97 6.71
CA ALA A 26 8.28 -0.87 6.93
C ALA A 26 7.66 -0.42 5.60
N MET A 27 6.34 -0.52 5.49
CA MET A 27 5.60 -0.12 4.30
C MET A 27 4.52 0.90 4.69
N LEU A 28 4.34 1.95 3.89
CA LEU A 28 3.29 2.96 4.05
C LEU A 28 2.65 3.29 2.70
N THR A 29 1.39 3.71 2.72
CA THR A 29 0.79 4.27 1.52
C THR A 29 1.25 5.72 1.30
N SER A 30 1.26 6.17 0.04
CA SER A 30 1.34 7.58 -0.32
C SER A 30 0.65 7.82 -1.66
N TYR A 31 0.14 9.04 -1.89
CA TYR A 31 -0.72 9.33 -3.04
C TYR A 31 -0.35 10.62 -3.76
N ASP A 32 0.59 11.40 -3.23
CA ASP A 32 1.04 12.67 -3.78
C ASP A 32 2.55 12.89 -3.59
N TYR A 33 3.08 13.88 -4.31
CA TYR A 33 4.49 14.22 -4.34
C TYR A 33 5.03 14.65 -2.97
N SER A 34 4.32 15.53 -2.27
CA SER A 34 4.82 16.14 -1.03
C SER A 34 4.88 15.11 0.10
N MET A 35 3.81 14.31 0.24
CA MET A 35 3.75 13.25 1.24
C MET A 35 4.77 12.14 0.94
N ALA A 36 4.92 11.74 -0.32
CA ALA A 36 5.90 10.71 -0.71
C ALA A 36 7.34 11.12 -0.38
N ARG A 37 7.71 12.39 -0.55
CA ARG A 37 9.03 12.91 -0.13
C ARG A 37 9.27 12.78 1.37
N ILE A 38 8.24 13.05 2.17
CA ILE A 38 8.33 12.91 3.64
C ILE A 38 8.50 11.44 4.02
N VAL A 39 7.72 10.58 3.40
CA VAL A 39 7.74 9.13 3.67
C VAL A 39 9.07 8.50 3.27
N ASP A 40 9.60 8.82 2.08
CA ASP A 40 10.89 8.33 1.61
C ASP A 40 12.04 8.82 2.50
N ALA A 41 12.03 10.12 2.84
CA ALA A 41 13.03 10.71 3.74
C ALA A 41 12.98 10.12 5.17
N ALA A 42 11.82 9.64 5.61
CA ALA A 42 11.67 8.95 6.89
C ALA A 42 12.25 7.53 6.90
N GLY A 43 12.65 7.00 5.74
CA GLY A 43 13.33 5.70 5.62
C GLY A 43 12.40 4.50 5.50
N VAL A 44 11.17 4.67 5.03
CA VAL A 44 10.25 3.58 4.72
C VAL A 44 10.82 2.72 3.59
N ASP A 45 10.72 1.41 3.68
CA ASP A 45 11.30 0.50 2.69
C ASP A 45 10.44 0.36 1.44
N VAL A 46 9.12 0.40 1.60
CA VAL A 46 8.16 0.27 0.50
C VAL A 46 7.11 1.37 0.60
N ILE A 47 6.83 2.04 -0.50
CA ILE A 47 5.70 2.95 -0.65
C ILE A 47 4.65 2.32 -1.53
N LEU A 48 3.42 2.22 -1.01
CA LEU A 48 2.27 1.72 -1.74
C LEU A 48 1.44 2.90 -2.27
N VAL A 49 1.28 2.97 -3.58
CA VAL A 49 0.21 3.75 -4.17
C VAL A 49 -1.03 2.88 -4.19
N GLY A 50 -1.76 2.91 -3.07
CA GLY A 50 -2.90 2.03 -2.84
C GLY A 50 -4.20 2.54 -3.48
N ASP A 51 -5.09 1.62 -3.88
CA ASP A 51 -6.44 1.95 -4.31
C ASP A 51 -7.30 2.56 -3.19
N SER A 52 -6.84 2.46 -1.94
CA SER A 52 -7.33 3.24 -0.78
C SER A 52 -7.30 4.77 -1.01
N ALA A 53 -6.61 5.26 -2.06
CA ALA A 53 -6.76 6.63 -2.56
C ALA A 53 -8.23 6.98 -2.87
N ALA A 54 -9.04 6.01 -3.29
CA ALA A 54 -10.49 6.18 -3.44
C ALA A 54 -11.15 6.71 -2.16
N ASN A 55 -10.76 6.15 -1.00
CA ASN A 55 -11.33 6.54 0.28
C ASN A 55 -10.73 7.85 0.80
N VAL A 56 -9.39 7.92 0.90
CA VAL A 56 -8.71 8.99 1.65
C VAL A 56 -8.42 10.24 0.83
N MET A 57 -8.39 10.14 -0.51
CA MET A 57 -8.15 11.26 -1.42
C MET A 57 -9.43 11.69 -2.13
N ALA A 58 -10.27 10.76 -2.60
CA ALA A 58 -11.46 11.06 -3.36
C ALA A 58 -12.77 11.00 -2.53
N GLY A 59 -12.75 10.48 -1.30
CA GLY A 59 -13.89 10.44 -0.40
C GLY A 59 -14.96 9.39 -0.74
N TYR A 60 -14.62 8.38 -1.53
CA TYR A 60 -15.53 7.27 -1.80
C TYR A 60 -15.63 6.32 -0.60
N GLU A 61 -16.77 5.64 -0.46
CA GLU A 61 -17.01 4.67 0.62
C GLU A 61 -16.19 3.37 0.44
N THR A 62 -15.88 3.00 -0.80
CA THR A 62 -15.12 1.79 -1.15
C THR A 62 -13.97 2.14 -2.10
N THR A 63 -13.06 1.17 -2.31
CA THR A 63 -11.97 1.33 -3.29
C THR A 63 -12.42 1.12 -4.74
N LEU A 64 -13.63 0.59 -4.97
CA LEU A 64 -14.11 0.18 -6.29
C LEU A 64 -14.19 1.29 -7.36
N PRO A 65 -14.54 2.55 -7.01
CA PRO A 65 -14.70 3.60 -8.03
C PRO A 65 -13.41 4.14 -8.63
N ILE A 66 -12.24 3.89 -7.99
CA ILE A 66 -10.99 4.43 -8.51
C ILE A 66 -10.62 3.78 -9.83
N THR A 67 -10.24 4.58 -10.81
CA THR A 67 -9.88 4.13 -12.15
C THR A 67 -8.38 3.90 -12.31
N LEU A 68 -7.98 3.16 -13.35
CA LEU A 68 -6.57 2.99 -13.69
C LEU A 68 -5.88 4.33 -13.99
N ASP A 69 -6.56 5.27 -14.64
CA ASP A 69 -6.01 6.60 -14.95
C ASP A 69 -5.77 7.41 -13.66
N MET A 70 -6.67 7.32 -12.67
CA MET A 70 -6.47 7.95 -11.37
C MET A 70 -5.28 7.32 -10.63
N MET A 71 -5.14 6.01 -10.66
CA MET A 71 -3.98 5.33 -10.08
C MET A 71 -2.67 5.75 -10.75
N ILE A 72 -2.66 5.89 -12.08
CA ILE A 72 -1.51 6.40 -12.84
C ILE A 72 -1.18 7.84 -12.44
N TYR A 73 -2.17 8.70 -12.24
CA TYR A 73 -1.95 10.07 -11.77
C TYR A 73 -1.26 10.11 -10.40
N HIS A 74 -1.77 9.36 -9.43
CA HIS A 74 -1.17 9.25 -8.10
C HIS A 74 0.24 8.65 -8.17
N ALA A 75 0.41 7.56 -8.91
CA ALA A 75 1.69 6.87 -9.02
C ALA A 75 2.78 7.75 -9.65
N ARG A 76 2.47 8.51 -10.71
CA ARG A 76 3.40 9.51 -11.30
C ARG A 76 3.87 10.55 -10.28
N SER A 77 2.94 10.99 -9.41
CA SER A 77 3.27 11.99 -8.38
C SER A 77 4.20 11.40 -7.33
N VAL A 78 3.96 10.16 -6.91
CA VAL A 78 4.77 9.46 -5.90
C VAL A 78 6.15 9.11 -6.46
N VAL A 79 6.23 8.47 -7.63
CA VAL A 79 7.51 8.02 -8.21
C VAL A 79 8.48 9.19 -8.41
N ARG A 80 8.01 10.36 -8.83
CA ARG A 80 8.86 11.56 -8.98
C ARG A 80 9.45 12.07 -7.65
N ALA A 81 8.87 11.68 -6.54
CA ALA A 81 9.26 12.15 -5.20
C ALA A 81 10.24 11.19 -4.50
N VAL A 82 10.25 9.92 -4.92
CA VAL A 82 10.94 8.83 -4.22
C VAL A 82 12.32 8.61 -4.83
N SER A 83 13.31 8.41 -3.98
CA SER A 83 14.70 8.14 -4.39
C SER A 83 15.24 6.83 -3.83
N ARG A 84 14.63 6.28 -2.77
CA ARG A 84 15.11 5.10 -2.05
C ARG A 84 14.10 3.97 -1.98
N ALA A 85 12.88 4.24 -1.54
CA ALA A 85 11.87 3.22 -1.29
C ALA A 85 11.43 2.52 -2.58
N LEU A 86 11.09 1.22 -2.49
CA LEU A 86 10.43 0.49 -3.57
C LEU A 86 8.99 1.01 -3.74
N VAL A 87 8.60 1.41 -4.94
CA VAL A 87 7.24 1.89 -5.22
C VAL A 87 6.39 0.80 -5.85
N VAL A 88 5.34 0.41 -5.14
CA VAL A 88 4.35 -0.58 -5.58
C VAL A 88 3.03 0.13 -5.86
N VAL A 89 2.35 -0.21 -6.97
CA VAL A 89 1.09 0.42 -7.38
C VAL A 89 -0.02 -0.63 -7.46
N ASP A 90 -1.17 -0.36 -6.82
CA ASP A 90 -2.33 -1.23 -6.95
C ASP A 90 -2.93 -1.17 -8.35
N LEU A 91 -3.20 -2.34 -8.93
CA LEU A 91 -4.16 -2.43 -10.02
C LEU A 91 -5.58 -2.29 -9.44
N PRO A 92 -6.38 -1.31 -9.89
CA PRO A 92 -7.71 -1.09 -9.35
C PRO A 92 -8.69 -2.17 -9.78
N PHE A 93 -9.83 -2.25 -9.09
CA PHE A 93 -10.91 -3.16 -9.44
C PHE A 93 -11.32 -3.04 -10.92
N GLY A 94 -11.52 -4.18 -11.58
CA GLY A 94 -11.85 -4.27 -13.00
C GLY A 94 -10.64 -4.24 -13.96
N ALA A 95 -9.44 -3.91 -13.45
CA ALA A 95 -8.25 -3.82 -14.29
C ALA A 95 -7.54 -5.18 -14.54
N TYR A 96 -7.89 -6.24 -13.78
CA TYR A 96 -7.20 -7.54 -13.89
C TYR A 96 -8.08 -8.77 -13.63
N GLN A 97 -9.30 -8.62 -13.10
CA GLN A 97 -10.17 -9.76 -12.74
C GLN A 97 -10.86 -10.37 -13.97
N GLY A 98 -11.02 -9.60 -15.05
CA GLY A 98 -11.82 -10.03 -16.20
C GLY A 98 -11.11 -11.03 -17.11
N ASN A 99 -9.86 -10.78 -17.44
CA ASN A 99 -9.00 -11.70 -18.19
C ASN A 99 -7.52 -11.27 -18.13
N SER A 100 -6.61 -12.20 -18.41
CA SER A 100 -5.17 -12.02 -18.29
C SER A 100 -4.58 -11.00 -19.29
N LYS A 101 -5.21 -10.80 -20.46
CA LYS A 101 -4.75 -9.79 -21.43
C LYS A 101 -5.01 -8.38 -20.92
N VAL A 102 -6.22 -8.11 -20.40
CA VAL A 102 -6.54 -6.80 -19.80
C VAL A 102 -5.66 -6.55 -18.59
N ALA A 103 -5.38 -7.57 -17.77
CA ALA A 103 -4.48 -7.48 -16.65
C ALA A 103 -3.07 -7.05 -17.07
N LEU A 104 -2.52 -7.68 -18.11
CA LEU A 104 -1.22 -7.32 -18.67
C LEU A 104 -1.21 -5.89 -19.22
N ASP A 105 -2.21 -5.52 -20.02
CA ASP A 105 -2.32 -4.18 -20.61
C ASP A 105 -2.37 -3.11 -19.50
N SER A 106 -3.10 -3.36 -18.42
CA SER A 106 -3.20 -2.48 -17.25
C SER A 106 -1.85 -2.35 -16.52
N ALA A 107 -1.18 -3.48 -16.26
CA ALA A 107 0.13 -3.49 -15.61
C ALA A 107 1.18 -2.78 -16.46
N VAL A 108 1.21 -3.02 -17.78
CA VAL A 108 2.11 -2.34 -18.72
C VAL A 108 1.89 -0.83 -18.72
N ARG A 109 0.64 -0.36 -18.63
CA ARG A 109 0.34 1.06 -18.50
C ARG A 109 0.93 1.65 -17.22
N ILE A 110 0.73 0.99 -16.07
CA ILE A 110 1.35 1.43 -14.81
C ILE A 110 2.85 1.56 -14.99
N MET A 111 3.53 0.50 -15.42
CA MET A 111 5.00 0.49 -15.53
C MET A 111 5.52 1.57 -16.48
N LYS A 112 4.93 1.68 -17.67
CA LYS A 112 5.40 2.62 -18.71
C LYS A 112 5.06 4.07 -18.43
N GLU A 113 3.88 4.32 -17.85
CA GLU A 113 3.40 5.69 -17.65
C GLU A 113 3.85 6.29 -16.32
N THR A 114 4.29 5.47 -15.36
CA THR A 114 4.65 5.95 -14.02
C THR A 114 6.10 5.70 -13.63
N GLU A 115 6.75 4.70 -14.25
CA GLU A 115 8.08 4.20 -13.89
C GLU A 115 8.11 3.60 -12.46
N ALA A 116 6.97 3.07 -11.98
CA ALA A 116 6.90 2.32 -10.73
C ALA A 116 7.68 0.99 -10.82
N ASP A 117 8.06 0.44 -9.67
CA ASP A 117 8.90 -0.76 -9.59
C ASP A 117 8.09 -2.06 -9.67
N ALA A 118 6.83 -2.06 -9.21
CA ALA A 118 5.99 -3.25 -9.13
C ALA A 118 4.49 -2.89 -9.09
N VAL A 119 3.64 -3.90 -9.30
CA VAL A 119 2.20 -3.79 -9.13
C VAL A 119 1.69 -4.70 -8.01
N LYS A 120 0.53 -4.36 -7.40
CA LYS A 120 -0.16 -5.23 -6.43
C LYS A 120 -1.54 -5.64 -6.94
N LEU A 121 -1.91 -6.90 -6.70
CA LEU A 121 -3.19 -7.49 -7.09
C LEU A 121 -3.81 -8.22 -5.90
N GLU A 122 -5.14 -8.14 -5.78
CA GLU A 122 -5.94 -8.80 -4.74
C GLU A 122 -6.55 -10.10 -5.26
N GLY A 123 -6.34 -11.20 -4.53
CA GLY A 123 -6.87 -12.53 -4.83
C GLY A 123 -5.77 -13.59 -4.89
N GLY A 124 -6.19 -14.84 -4.95
CA GLY A 124 -5.36 -16.03 -5.03
C GLY A 124 -5.61 -16.79 -6.33
N GLU A 125 -6.05 -18.05 -6.20
CA GLU A 125 -6.33 -18.96 -7.33
C GLU A 125 -7.17 -18.31 -8.44
N GLU A 126 -8.18 -17.50 -8.07
CA GLU A 126 -9.11 -16.87 -8.99
C GLU A 126 -8.50 -15.84 -9.95
N ILE A 127 -7.30 -15.34 -9.66
CA ILE A 127 -6.57 -14.38 -10.51
C ILE A 127 -5.22 -14.91 -10.99
N LEU A 128 -4.92 -16.18 -10.76
CA LEU A 128 -3.60 -16.78 -11.00
C LEU A 128 -3.16 -16.61 -12.46
N GLU A 129 -4.06 -16.81 -13.43
CA GLU A 129 -3.76 -16.61 -14.86
C GLU A 129 -3.30 -15.16 -15.15
N SER A 130 -3.91 -14.16 -14.50
CA SER A 130 -3.51 -12.77 -14.64
C SER A 130 -2.14 -12.51 -14.00
N VAL A 131 -1.88 -13.10 -12.84
CA VAL A 131 -0.60 -13.02 -12.15
C VAL A 131 0.52 -13.61 -13.00
N GLU A 132 0.36 -14.84 -13.49
CA GLU A 132 1.34 -15.52 -14.35
C GLU A 132 1.62 -14.74 -15.63
N ARG A 133 0.56 -14.19 -16.25
CA ARG A 133 0.67 -13.42 -17.48
C ARG A 133 1.50 -12.13 -17.30
N ILE A 134 1.30 -11.43 -16.20
CA ILE A 134 2.04 -10.21 -15.87
C ILE A 134 3.49 -10.54 -15.51
N LEU A 135 3.72 -11.57 -14.69
CA LEU A 135 5.07 -12.02 -14.30
C LEU A 135 5.88 -12.47 -15.50
N THR A 136 5.26 -13.21 -16.45
CA THR A 136 5.91 -13.65 -17.69
C THR A 136 6.38 -12.46 -18.56
N ALA A 137 5.72 -11.30 -18.45
CA ALA A 137 6.15 -10.07 -19.11
C ALA A 137 7.28 -9.33 -18.39
N GLY A 138 7.75 -9.86 -17.24
CA GLY A 138 8.85 -9.29 -16.46
C GLY A 138 8.43 -8.22 -15.47
N ILE A 139 7.15 -8.07 -15.16
CA ILE A 139 6.64 -7.09 -14.19
C ILE A 139 6.51 -7.74 -12.81
N PRO A 140 7.20 -7.23 -11.76
CA PRO A 140 7.13 -7.79 -10.42
C PRO A 140 5.73 -7.60 -9.80
N ILE A 141 5.24 -8.63 -9.09
CA ILE A 141 3.93 -8.60 -8.43
C ILE A 141 4.07 -8.82 -6.92
N MET A 142 3.35 -8.00 -6.17
CA MET A 142 2.98 -8.23 -4.78
C MET A 142 1.55 -8.77 -4.74
N GLY A 143 1.33 -9.94 -4.15
CA GLY A 143 -0.01 -10.49 -3.93
C GLY A 143 -0.72 -9.82 -2.74
N HIS A 144 -2.04 -10.02 -2.62
CA HIS A 144 -2.81 -9.56 -1.47
C HIS A 144 -3.92 -10.54 -1.14
N LEU A 145 -3.91 -11.09 0.08
CA LEU A 145 -4.84 -12.10 0.58
C LEU A 145 -5.47 -11.69 1.92
N GLY A 146 -6.53 -12.39 2.30
CA GLY A 146 -7.30 -12.13 3.49
C GLY A 146 -8.50 -11.24 3.20
N LEU A 147 -8.65 -10.12 3.92
CA LEU A 147 -9.61 -9.11 3.52
C LEU A 147 -9.06 -8.37 2.31
N THR A 148 -9.73 -8.52 1.20
CA THR A 148 -9.42 -7.81 -0.04
C THR A 148 -10.49 -6.74 -0.28
N PRO A 149 -10.20 -5.43 -0.09
CA PRO A 149 -11.19 -4.35 -0.21
C PRO A 149 -11.94 -4.33 -1.54
N GLN A 150 -11.31 -4.74 -2.63
CA GLN A 150 -11.96 -4.85 -3.94
C GLN A 150 -13.07 -5.92 -3.96
N SER A 151 -13.07 -6.85 -3.01
CA SER A 151 -14.11 -7.88 -2.86
C SER A 151 -15.16 -7.52 -1.80
N ILE A 152 -15.26 -6.27 -1.35
CA ILE A 152 -16.09 -5.87 -0.21
C ILE A 152 -17.56 -6.22 -0.37
N HIS A 153 -18.12 -6.11 -1.57
CA HIS A 153 -19.51 -6.50 -1.82
C HIS A 153 -19.75 -8.02 -1.74
N LYS A 154 -18.73 -8.83 -2.12
CA LYS A 154 -18.77 -10.28 -1.92
C LYS A 154 -18.73 -10.66 -0.44
N PHE A 155 -17.95 -9.95 0.35
CA PHE A 155 -17.82 -10.22 1.79
C PHE A 155 -18.95 -9.60 2.60
N GLY A 156 -19.53 -8.50 2.17
CA GLY A 156 -20.61 -7.78 2.85
C GLY A 156 -20.17 -7.03 4.12
N THR A 157 -18.96 -7.27 4.60
CA THR A 157 -18.41 -6.64 5.82
C THR A 157 -16.89 -6.54 5.78
N TYR A 158 -16.34 -5.61 6.59
CA TYR A 158 -14.89 -5.51 6.84
C TYR A 158 -14.45 -6.36 8.06
N THR A 159 -15.05 -7.52 8.29
CA THR A 159 -14.67 -8.42 9.41
C THR A 159 -13.36 -9.17 9.11
N VAL A 160 -12.77 -9.72 10.17
CA VAL A 160 -11.57 -10.58 10.08
C VAL A 160 -11.91 -11.82 9.24
N ARG A 161 -11.09 -12.10 8.22
CA ARG A 161 -11.21 -13.23 7.30
C ARG A 161 -10.45 -14.46 7.80
N ALA A 162 -10.68 -15.59 7.15
CA ALA A 162 -9.97 -16.85 7.41
C ALA A 162 -10.01 -17.30 8.89
N ARG A 163 -11.17 -17.12 9.55
CA ARG A 163 -11.40 -17.65 10.89
C ARG A 163 -11.82 -19.12 10.86
N GLU A 164 -12.59 -19.48 9.83
CA GLU A 164 -13.01 -20.84 9.59
C GLU A 164 -11.90 -21.63 8.92
N GLU A 165 -11.74 -22.92 9.30
CA GLU A 165 -10.65 -23.77 8.86
C GLU A 165 -10.56 -23.86 7.32
N ALA A 166 -11.69 -24.02 6.65
CA ALA A 166 -11.73 -24.12 5.18
C ALA A 166 -11.20 -22.83 4.48
N GLU A 167 -11.53 -21.65 5.02
CA GLU A 167 -11.05 -20.38 4.51
C GLU A 167 -9.57 -20.17 4.86
N ALA A 168 -9.13 -20.60 6.04
CA ALA A 168 -7.74 -20.55 6.46
C ALA A 168 -6.85 -21.43 5.57
N GLU A 169 -7.25 -22.66 5.31
CA GLU A 169 -6.53 -23.58 4.42
C GLU A 169 -6.52 -23.09 2.96
N LYS A 170 -7.62 -22.48 2.48
CA LYS A 170 -7.63 -21.82 1.17
C LYS A 170 -6.59 -20.69 1.12
N LEU A 171 -6.54 -19.84 2.14
CA LEU A 171 -5.58 -18.74 2.19
C LEU A 171 -4.14 -19.24 2.16
N VAL A 172 -3.82 -20.32 2.88
CA VAL A 172 -2.49 -20.94 2.85
C VAL A 172 -2.15 -21.47 1.46
N ARG A 173 -3.10 -22.15 0.80
CA ARG A 173 -2.89 -22.63 -0.59
C ARG A 173 -2.69 -21.47 -1.55
N ASP A 174 -3.51 -20.44 -1.47
CA ASP A 174 -3.41 -19.25 -2.33
C ASP A 174 -2.06 -18.54 -2.15
N ALA A 175 -1.57 -18.43 -0.91
CA ALA A 175 -0.28 -17.82 -0.62
C ALA A 175 0.89 -18.60 -1.28
N ARG A 176 0.84 -19.94 -1.23
CA ARG A 176 1.82 -20.78 -1.91
C ARG A 176 1.71 -20.69 -3.43
N LEU A 177 0.50 -20.67 -3.99
CA LEU A 177 0.29 -20.51 -5.43
C LEU A 177 0.88 -19.18 -5.94
N LEU A 178 0.69 -18.08 -5.19
CA LEU A 178 1.28 -16.78 -5.54
C LEU A 178 2.82 -16.80 -5.47
N GLU A 179 3.40 -17.48 -4.47
CA GLU A 179 4.85 -17.66 -4.39
C GLU A 179 5.37 -18.52 -5.55
N GLU A 180 4.74 -19.66 -5.84
CA GLU A 180 5.10 -20.57 -6.93
C GLU A 180 4.99 -19.89 -8.30
N ALA A 181 4.00 -19.02 -8.49
CA ALA A 181 3.88 -18.19 -9.69
C ALA A 181 5.02 -17.18 -9.85
N GLY A 182 5.69 -16.78 -8.75
CA GLY A 182 6.82 -15.86 -8.76
C GLY A 182 6.53 -14.47 -8.18
N CYS A 183 5.44 -14.29 -7.42
CA CYS A 183 5.24 -13.06 -6.65
C CYS A 183 6.42 -12.83 -5.69
N PHE A 184 6.87 -11.58 -5.56
CA PHE A 184 8.01 -11.26 -4.68
C PHE A 184 7.63 -11.05 -3.22
N ALA A 185 6.34 -10.79 -2.92
CA ALA A 185 5.81 -10.60 -1.57
C ALA A 185 4.28 -10.79 -1.57
N VAL A 186 3.69 -10.96 -0.38
CA VAL A 186 2.23 -11.07 -0.19
C VAL A 186 1.79 -10.20 0.98
N VAL A 187 0.77 -9.35 0.77
CA VAL A 187 0.05 -8.66 1.83
C VAL A 187 -0.96 -9.61 2.46
N LEU A 188 -1.01 -9.64 3.79
CA LEU A 188 -1.98 -10.39 4.59
C LEU A 188 -2.83 -9.39 5.38
N GLU A 189 -4.11 -9.23 5.01
CA GLU A 189 -4.98 -8.24 5.63
C GLU A 189 -6.08 -8.88 6.49
N LYS A 190 -6.21 -8.38 7.73
CA LYS A 190 -7.30 -8.70 8.67
C LYS A 190 -7.60 -10.20 8.77
N ILE A 191 -6.57 -10.97 9.07
CA ILE A 191 -6.64 -12.41 9.36
C ILE A 191 -6.14 -12.70 10.78
N PRO A 192 -6.42 -13.87 11.36
CA PRO A 192 -5.88 -14.25 12.66
C PRO A 192 -4.35 -14.21 12.69
N ALA A 193 -3.77 -13.62 13.74
CA ALA A 193 -2.32 -13.47 13.88
C ALA A 193 -1.55 -14.81 13.80
N VAL A 194 -2.12 -15.89 14.37
CA VAL A 194 -1.52 -17.24 14.31
C VAL A 194 -1.47 -17.77 12.88
N LEU A 195 -2.52 -17.51 12.08
CA LEU A 195 -2.54 -17.90 10.67
C LEU A 195 -1.51 -17.09 9.85
N ALA A 196 -1.43 -15.77 10.08
CA ALA A 196 -0.44 -14.93 9.42
C ALA A 196 1.00 -15.36 9.74
N GLU A 197 1.28 -15.69 11.00
CA GLU A 197 2.59 -16.22 11.40
C GLU A 197 2.89 -17.56 10.74
N ARG A 198 1.90 -18.48 10.66
CA ARG A 198 2.03 -19.76 9.94
C ARG A 198 2.41 -19.53 8.48
N VAL A 199 1.63 -18.71 7.75
CA VAL A 199 1.89 -18.38 6.34
C VAL A 199 3.28 -17.76 6.17
N SER A 200 3.66 -16.83 7.04
CA SER A 200 4.96 -16.16 6.97
C SER A 200 6.14 -17.13 7.14
N LYS A 201 5.97 -18.16 7.97
CA LYS A 201 6.99 -19.22 8.17
C LYS A 201 7.05 -20.21 7.02
N GLU A 202 5.93 -20.48 6.36
CA GLU A 202 5.84 -21.42 5.24
C GLU A 202 6.38 -20.85 3.93
N LEU A 203 6.25 -19.52 3.72
CA LEU A 203 6.72 -18.86 2.51
C LEU A 203 8.19 -18.44 2.61
N SER A 204 8.91 -18.46 1.51
CA SER A 204 10.26 -17.89 1.37
C SER A 204 10.22 -16.39 1.02
N ILE A 205 9.15 -15.93 0.37
CA ILE A 205 8.93 -14.52 0.04
C ILE A 205 8.40 -13.73 1.24
N PRO A 206 8.67 -12.40 1.32
CA PRO A 206 8.17 -11.55 2.39
C PRO A 206 6.65 -11.51 2.50
N THR A 207 6.15 -11.48 3.74
CA THR A 207 4.75 -11.21 4.06
C THR A 207 4.62 -9.86 4.75
N ILE A 208 3.64 -9.05 4.31
CA ILE A 208 3.36 -7.72 4.86
C ILE A 208 1.99 -7.74 5.53
N GLY A 209 1.94 -7.49 6.83
CA GLY A 209 0.70 -7.54 7.60
C GLY A 209 -0.01 -6.18 7.68
N ILE A 210 -1.34 -6.22 7.67
CA ILE A 210 -2.20 -5.14 8.12
C ILE A 210 -3.39 -5.73 8.88
N GLY A 211 -3.45 -5.53 10.19
CA GLY A 211 -4.42 -6.21 11.02
C GLY A 211 -4.27 -7.73 11.07
N ALA A 212 -3.04 -8.23 10.88
CA ALA A 212 -2.69 -9.64 10.85
C ALA A 212 -1.68 -10.05 11.95
N GLY A 213 -1.49 -9.19 12.95
CA GLY A 213 -0.54 -9.44 14.04
C GLY A 213 0.91 -9.13 13.68
N GLY A 214 1.84 -9.39 14.60
CA GLY A 214 3.27 -9.08 14.46
C GLY A 214 4.15 -10.21 13.89
N GLY A 215 3.55 -11.36 13.54
CA GLY A 215 4.26 -12.53 13.03
C GLY A 215 4.68 -12.46 11.57
N THR A 216 4.27 -11.41 10.84
CA THR A 216 4.66 -11.16 9.44
C THR A 216 6.04 -10.51 9.34
N ASP A 217 6.63 -10.50 8.14
CA ASP A 217 7.96 -9.95 7.90
C ASP A 217 7.96 -8.42 7.83
N GLY A 218 6.81 -7.81 7.53
CA GLY A 218 6.63 -6.37 7.53
C GLY A 218 5.21 -5.96 7.91
N GLN A 219 4.96 -4.63 7.93
CA GLN A 219 3.66 -4.04 8.23
C GLN A 219 3.37 -2.90 7.26
N VAL A 220 2.10 -2.74 6.88
CA VAL A 220 1.63 -1.59 6.11
C VAL A 220 0.48 -0.89 6.84
N LEU A 221 0.41 0.42 6.72
CA LEU A 221 -0.73 1.25 7.13
C LEU A 221 -1.06 2.27 6.05
N VAL A 222 -2.31 2.74 6.05
CA VAL A 222 -2.72 3.92 5.30
C VAL A 222 -2.20 5.16 6.03
N ILE A 223 -1.43 5.99 5.35
CA ILE A 223 -0.73 7.13 5.97
C ILE A 223 -1.70 8.14 6.61
N HIS A 224 -2.84 8.40 5.98
CA HIS A 224 -3.87 9.31 6.51
C HIS A 224 -4.43 8.83 7.86
N ASP A 225 -4.58 7.51 8.02
CA ASP A 225 -5.06 6.90 9.25
C ASP A 225 -3.97 6.92 10.32
N MET A 226 -2.74 6.54 9.95
CA MET A 226 -1.59 6.52 10.83
C MET A 226 -1.26 7.91 11.40
N LEU A 227 -1.36 8.95 10.58
CA LEU A 227 -1.10 10.33 11.00
C LEU A 227 -2.33 11.00 11.65
N GLY A 228 -3.45 10.31 11.76
CA GLY A 228 -4.67 10.83 12.42
C GLY A 228 -5.33 11.97 11.65
N ILE A 229 -5.23 11.98 10.32
CA ILE A 229 -6.00 12.90 9.46
C ILE A 229 -7.47 12.47 9.46
N ASN A 230 -7.73 11.16 9.34
CA ASN A 230 -9.05 10.56 9.40
C ASN A 230 -9.43 10.23 10.85
N LYS A 231 -10.31 11.01 11.49
CA LYS A 231 -10.75 10.75 12.88
C LYS A 231 -11.80 9.65 12.99
N GLY A 232 -12.64 9.47 11.98
CA GLY A 232 -13.76 8.51 12.00
C GLY A 232 -13.38 7.04 11.92
N PHE A 233 -12.17 6.73 11.42
CA PHE A 233 -11.69 5.36 11.25
C PHE A 233 -10.71 4.97 12.37
N SER A 234 -11.10 4.04 13.24
CA SER A 234 -10.27 3.62 14.38
C SER A 234 -10.38 2.11 14.64
N PRO A 235 -9.95 1.26 13.71
CA PRO A 235 -9.93 -0.19 13.92
C PRO A 235 -8.87 -0.56 14.97
N ARG A 236 -9.05 -1.73 15.61
CA ARG A 236 -8.15 -2.23 16.66
C ARG A 236 -6.68 -2.30 16.26
N PHE A 237 -6.39 -2.56 14.99
CA PHE A 237 -5.02 -2.71 14.49
C PHE A 237 -4.32 -1.38 14.19
N LEU A 238 -5.07 -0.27 14.12
CA LEU A 238 -4.51 1.03 13.81
C LEU A 238 -3.86 1.67 15.05
N ARG A 239 -2.58 1.96 14.96
CA ARG A 239 -1.89 2.86 15.88
C ARG A 239 -1.75 4.22 15.21
N ARG A 240 -2.25 5.26 15.85
CA ARG A 240 -2.01 6.64 15.43
C ARG A 240 -0.70 7.13 16.03
N TYR A 241 0.15 7.70 15.19
CA TYR A 241 1.46 8.26 15.58
C TYR A 241 1.40 9.79 15.69
N ALA A 242 0.33 10.41 15.19
CA ALA A 242 0.07 11.84 15.29
C ALA A 242 -1.44 12.11 15.31
N ASP A 243 -1.84 13.37 15.62
CA ASP A 243 -3.20 13.90 15.45
C ASP A 243 -3.14 15.12 14.50
N LEU A 244 -2.81 14.86 13.23
CA LEU A 244 -2.68 15.92 12.25
C LEU A 244 -4.02 16.61 11.94
N HIS A 245 -5.15 15.93 12.12
CA HIS A 245 -6.44 16.58 11.99
C HIS A 245 -6.57 17.81 12.89
N THR A 246 -6.25 17.66 14.17
CA THR A 246 -6.29 18.78 15.13
C THR A 246 -5.27 19.86 14.78
N VAL A 247 -4.01 19.47 14.54
CA VAL A 247 -2.94 20.40 14.18
C VAL A 247 -3.28 21.23 12.95
N MET A 248 -3.79 20.58 11.90
CA MET A 248 -4.15 21.27 10.64
C MET A 248 -5.38 22.15 10.81
N THR A 249 -6.40 21.68 11.53
CA THR A 249 -7.62 22.47 11.79
C THR A 249 -7.30 23.74 12.59
N ASP A 250 -6.45 23.62 13.63
CA ASP A 250 -6.04 24.77 14.45
C ASP A 250 -5.18 25.76 13.64
N ALA A 251 -4.28 25.26 12.80
CA ALA A 251 -3.45 26.10 11.94
C ALA A 251 -4.31 26.88 10.92
N VAL A 252 -5.26 26.21 10.28
CA VAL A 252 -6.21 26.85 9.36
C VAL A 252 -7.09 27.85 10.11
N GLY A 253 -7.52 27.52 11.32
CA GLY A 253 -8.31 28.42 12.17
C GLY A 253 -7.57 29.72 12.52
N ARG A 254 -6.28 29.63 12.85
CA ARG A 254 -5.44 30.83 13.07
C ARG A 254 -5.33 31.67 11.80
N TYR A 255 -4.99 31.06 10.67
CA TYR A 255 -4.95 31.77 9.39
C TYR A 255 -6.25 32.52 9.09
N VAL A 256 -7.41 31.87 9.30
CA VAL A 256 -8.72 32.51 9.11
C VAL A 256 -8.92 33.71 10.05
N ALA A 257 -8.47 33.61 11.30
CA ALA A 257 -8.55 34.67 12.28
C ALA A 257 -7.67 35.86 11.86
N ASP A 258 -6.42 35.62 11.46
CA ASP A 258 -5.43 36.61 11.08
C ASP A 258 -5.89 37.38 9.82
N VAL A 259 -6.42 36.68 8.81
CA VAL A 259 -7.00 37.33 7.61
C VAL A 259 -8.19 38.24 7.96
N LYS A 260 -9.09 37.74 8.84
CA LYS A 260 -10.29 38.51 9.22
C LYS A 260 -9.99 39.70 10.12
N SER A 261 -8.92 39.66 10.91
CA SER A 261 -8.46 40.78 11.74
C SER A 261 -7.54 41.74 11.00
N GLN A 262 -7.19 41.46 9.75
CA GLN A 262 -6.21 42.21 8.95
C GLN A 262 -4.79 42.19 9.52
N ASP A 263 -4.46 41.16 10.30
CA ASP A 263 -3.12 40.91 10.78
C ASP A 263 -2.25 40.20 9.73
N PHE A 264 -2.90 39.44 8.80
CA PHE A 264 -2.24 38.85 7.64
C PHE A 264 -2.88 39.31 6.32
N PRO A 265 -2.09 39.80 5.30
CA PRO A 265 -0.67 40.11 5.38
C PRO A 265 -0.43 41.42 6.13
N ASN A 266 0.62 41.47 6.94
CA ASN A 266 1.09 42.70 7.58
C ASN A 266 2.17 43.37 6.72
N GLU A 267 2.76 44.51 7.20
CA GLU A 267 3.77 45.28 6.46
C GLU A 267 5.02 44.49 6.06
N GLN A 268 5.34 43.38 6.76
CA GLN A 268 6.51 42.54 6.45
C GLN A 268 6.21 41.46 5.41
N GLU A 269 4.95 41.24 5.09
CA GLU A 269 4.47 40.16 4.21
C GLU A 269 3.88 40.70 2.88
N GLN A 270 3.95 42.02 2.64
CA GLN A 270 3.49 42.67 1.40
C GLN A 270 4.67 43.20 0.56
N TYR A 271 4.44 43.35 -0.75
CA TYR A 271 5.44 43.85 -1.71
C TYR A 271 5.14 45.28 -2.13
#